data_a6862bc4c70a3a2be327e3ef698412e3
#
_entry.id   a6862bc4c70a3a2be327e3ef698412e3
#
_cell.length_a   1.000
_cell.length_b   1.000
_cell.length_c   1.000
_cell.angle_alpha   90.00
_cell.angle_beta   90.00
_cell.angle_gamma   90.00
#
_symmetry.space_group_name_H-M   'P 1'
#
loop_
_entity.id
_entity.type
_entity.pdbx_description
1 polymer ?
#
loop_
_entity_poly.entity_id
_entity_poly.type
_entity_poly.pdbx_seq_one_letter_code
_entity_poly.pdbx_strand_id
1 'polypeptide(L)'
;FALKYNLKVIPVVKPSLEENNFKVTKEAYTGPGVIFNSQFLDGLKAPEQSIIETIKLLEKEKIGKEKINFRLKDWGVSRQRYWGCPIPIAYNSKNEATKVPLEKLPIKLPENINLNTKGNPLDHQEKWKKIIINGEECLLETDTLDTFVDSSWYFLRFCSPTNEEKGFD
;
A
#
# COMPACT_ATOMS: atom_id res chain seq x y z
N PHE A 1 6.02 31.94 -13.77
CA PHE A 1 7.49 31.79 -13.76
C PHE A 1 8.06 32.03 -15.14
N ALA A 2 7.70 31.23 -16.15
CA ALA A 2 8.25 31.33 -17.53
C ALA A 2 8.14 32.72 -18.14
N LEU A 3 6.97 33.36 -18.04
CA LEU A 3 6.78 34.71 -18.55
C LEU A 3 7.66 35.75 -17.82
N LYS A 4 7.82 35.63 -16.50
CA LYS A 4 8.65 36.56 -15.70
C LYS A 4 10.12 36.50 -16.08
N TYR A 5 10.61 35.31 -16.45
CA TYR A 5 12.02 35.08 -16.80
C TYR A 5 12.24 34.93 -18.32
N ASN A 6 11.25 35.28 -19.12
CA ASN A 6 11.28 35.20 -20.57
C ASN A 6 11.78 33.84 -21.11
N LEU A 7 11.32 32.75 -20.48
CA LEU A 7 11.63 31.39 -20.89
C LEU A 7 10.69 30.94 -22.00
N LYS A 8 11.21 30.17 -22.96
CA LYS A 8 10.40 29.60 -24.03
C LYS A 8 9.45 28.55 -23.45
N VAL A 9 8.14 28.67 -23.74
CA VAL A 9 7.13 27.69 -23.41
C VAL A 9 6.84 26.87 -24.66
N ILE A 10 7.05 25.56 -24.59
CA ILE A 10 6.76 24.60 -25.66
C ILE A 10 5.57 23.75 -25.20
N PRO A 11 4.39 23.86 -25.82
CA PRO A 11 3.28 22.99 -25.50
C PRO A 11 3.55 21.59 -26.05
N VAL A 12 3.31 20.56 -25.23
CA VAL A 12 3.57 19.15 -25.56
C VAL A 12 2.31 18.28 -25.51
N VAL A 13 1.22 18.80 -24.93
CA VAL A 13 -0.10 18.18 -24.92
C VAL A 13 -1.13 19.21 -25.37
N LYS A 14 -2.02 18.79 -26.26
CA LYS A 14 -3.15 19.61 -26.75
C LYS A 14 -4.46 18.86 -26.54
N PRO A 15 -5.61 19.56 -26.38
CA PRO A 15 -6.91 18.92 -26.47
C PRO A 15 -7.07 18.15 -27.79
N SER A 16 -7.79 17.03 -27.77
CA SER A 16 -7.90 16.14 -28.94
C SER A 16 -8.53 16.78 -30.18
N LEU A 17 -9.31 17.82 -30.00
CA LEU A 17 -9.98 18.56 -31.08
C LEU A 17 -9.19 19.77 -31.59
N GLU A 18 -8.08 20.10 -30.93
CA GLU A 18 -7.26 21.24 -31.32
C GLU A 18 -6.21 20.88 -32.36
N GLU A 19 -5.88 21.87 -33.21
CA GLU A 19 -4.84 21.72 -34.21
C GLU A 19 -3.42 21.76 -33.58
N ASN A 20 -2.39 21.43 -34.35
CA ASN A 20 -0.99 21.44 -33.92
C ASN A 20 -0.43 22.85 -33.60
N ASN A 21 -1.19 23.91 -33.84
CA ASN A 21 -0.86 25.29 -33.50
C ASN A 21 -1.28 25.68 -32.07
N PHE A 22 -1.79 24.75 -31.25
CA PHE A 22 -2.17 24.97 -29.87
C PHE A 22 -1.06 25.67 -29.07
N LYS A 23 -1.42 26.71 -28.32
CA LYS A 23 -0.50 27.50 -27.51
C LYS A 23 -0.98 27.61 -26.06
N VAL A 24 -0.06 27.46 -25.14
CA VAL A 24 -0.28 27.77 -23.72
C VAL A 24 -0.04 29.26 -23.50
N THR A 25 -1.08 30.00 -23.12
CA THR A 25 -1.01 31.47 -22.97
C THR A 25 -0.94 31.92 -21.52
N LYS A 26 -1.96 31.62 -20.69
CA LYS A 26 -2.05 32.07 -19.30
C LYS A 26 -1.80 30.95 -18.30
N GLU A 27 -2.43 29.81 -18.53
CA GLU A 27 -2.40 28.67 -17.62
C GLU A 27 -1.93 27.42 -18.35
N ALA A 28 -1.28 26.51 -17.62
CA ALA A 28 -0.89 25.22 -18.16
C ALA A 28 -2.13 24.38 -18.51
N TYR A 29 -2.10 23.69 -19.64
CA TYR A 29 -3.12 22.70 -19.95
C TYR A 29 -2.86 21.43 -19.14
N THR A 30 -3.86 21.01 -18.34
CA THR A 30 -3.76 19.86 -17.45
C THR A 30 -4.75 18.74 -17.76
N GLY A 31 -5.53 18.88 -18.83
CA GLY A 31 -6.52 17.89 -19.29
C GLY A 31 -5.91 16.76 -20.12
N PRO A 32 -6.70 15.70 -20.41
CA PRO A 32 -6.31 14.65 -21.34
C PRO A 32 -6.23 15.18 -22.77
N GLY A 33 -5.37 14.61 -23.57
CA GLY A 33 -5.20 15.08 -24.94
C GLY A 33 -4.28 14.22 -25.78
N VAL A 34 -3.76 14.84 -26.83
CA VAL A 34 -2.79 14.20 -27.74
C VAL A 34 -1.44 14.88 -27.63
N ILE A 35 -0.40 14.08 -27.56
CA ILE A 35 0.97 14.58 -27.50
C ILE A 35 1.43 15.07 -28.85
N PHE A 36 2.19 16.16 -28.85
CA PHE A 36 2.87 16.74 -30.04
C PHE A 36 4.14 17.48 -29.59
N ASN A 37 5.02 17.81 -30.50
CA ASN A 37 6.35 18.38 -30.20
C ASN A 37 7.20 17.50 -29.24
N SER A 38 7.03 16.18 -29.24
CA SER A 38 7.64 15.25 -28.30
C SER A 38 8.25 14.01 -28.97
N GLN A 39 8.60 14.13 -30.24
CA GLN A 39 9.31 13.11 -31.04
C GLN A 39 8.57 11.75 -31.02
N PHE A 40 9.14 10.70 -30.41
CA PHE A 40 8.59 9.35 -30.40
C PHE A 40 7.24 9.23 -29.67
N LEU A 41 6.83 10.23 -28.90
CA LEU A 41 5.54 10.29 -28.23
C LEU A 41 4.46 10.99 -29.04
N ASP A 42 4.79 11.63 -30.16
CA ASP A 42 3.83 12.38 -30.94
C ASP A 42 2.66 11.50 -31.42
N GLY A 43 1.46 12.01 -31.28
CA GLY A 43 0.22 11.30 -31.66
C GLY A 43 -0.35 10.39 -30.58
N LEU A 44 0.37 10.11 -29.50
CA LEU A 44 -0.12 9.28 -28.39
C LEU A 44 -1.11 10.03 -27.50
N LYS A 45 -2.04 9.30 -26.92
CA LYS A 45 -2.95 9.85 -25.91
C LYS A 45 -2.23 10.10 -24.58
N ALA A 46 -2.38 11.28 -24.04
CA ALA A 46 -1.89 11.66 -22.73
C ALA A 46 -3.05 11.64 -21.70
N PRO A 47 -2.84 11.08 -20.51
CA PRO A 47 -1.59 10.50 -19.99
C PRO A 47 -1.38 9.00 -20.33
N GLU A 48 -2.41 8.26 -20.71
CA GLU A 48 -2.44 6.79 -20.65
C GLU A 48 -1.35 6.14 -21.54
N GLN A 49 -1.39 6.42 -22.84
CA GLN A 49 -0.45 5.79 -23.78
C GLN A 49 0.97 6.32 -23.61
N SER A 50 1.10 7.61 -23.36
CA SER A 50 2.41 8.25 -23.25
C SER A 50 3.24 7.76 -22.07
N ILE A 51 2.61 7.50 -20.92
CA ILE A 51 3.29 6.96 -19.74
C ILE A 51 3.84 5.56 -20.07
N ILE A 52 3.02 4.69 -20.64
CA ILE A 52 3.39 3.32 -20.98
C ILE A 52 4.58 3.30 -21.96
N GLU A 53 4.50 4.06 -23.04
CA GLU A 53 5.57 4.08 -24.05
C GLU A 53 6.86 4.71 -23.53
N THR A 54 6.76 5.73 -22.68
CA THR A 54 7.95 6.30 -22.00
C THR A 54 8.62 5.28 -21.09
N ILE A 55 7.86 4.56 -20.26
CA ILE A 55 8.38 3.52 -19.38
C ILE A 55 9.09 2.43 -20.18
N LYS A 56 8.46 1.92 -21.25
CA LYS A 56 9.06 0.91 -22.12
C LYS A 56 10.40 1.36 -22.72
N LEU A 57 10.49 2.62 -23.17
CA LEU A 57 11.75 3.16 -23.70
C LEU A 57 12.83 3.22 -22.63
N LEU A 58 12.51 3.76 -21.44
CA LEU A 58 13.46 3.88 -20.33
C LEU A 58 13.98 2.52 -19.86
N GLU A 59 13.13 1.51 -19.83
CA GLU A 59 13.50 0.13 -19.49
C GLU A 59 14.36 -0.51 -20.58
N LYS A 60 13.99 -0.32 -21.85
CA LYS A 60 14.78 -0.83 -22.99
C LYS A 60 16.20 -0.25 -23.00
N GLU A 61 16.34 1.03 -22.70
CA GLU A 61 17.65 1.71 -22.66
C GLU A 61 18.37 1.51 -21.30
N LYS A 62 17.74 0.83 -20.34
CA LYS A 62 18.29 0.55 -18.99
C LYS A 62 18.64 1.80 -18.17
N ILE A 63 17.94 2.91 -18.42
CA ILE A 63 18.10 4.19 -17.71
C ILE A 63 16.97 4.47 -16.72
N GLY A 64 15.95 3.62 -16.66
CA GLY A 64 14.83 3.72 -15.72
C GLY A 64 14.05 2.43 -15.61
N LYS A 65 13.12 2.39 -14.69
CA LYS A 65 12.15 1.28 -14.53
C LYS A 65 10.83 1.82 -13.99
N GLU A 66 9.76 1.09 -14.26
CA GLU A 66 8.46 1.38 -13.64
C GLU A 66 8.55 1.33 -12.11
N LYS A 67 7.90 2.28 -11.46
CA LYS A 67 7.70 2.29 -10.01
C LYS A 67 6.30 2.78 -9.68
N ILE A 68 5.53 1.93 -9.02
CA ILE A 68 4.23 2.30 -8.48
C ILE A 68 4.42 2.87 -7.09
N ASN A 69 3.99 4.11 -6.87
CA ASN A 69 3.97 4.73 -5.55
C ASN A 69 2.53 4.78 -5.04
N PHE A 70 2.27 4.11 -3.93
CA PHE A 70 0.98 4.20 -3.26
C PHE A 70 0.86 5.55 -2.55
N ARG A 71 -0.35 6.15 -2.61
CA ARG A 71 -0.62 7.43 -1.95
C ARG A 71 -1.02 7.29 -0.49
N LEU A 72 -1.21 6.06 -0.01
CA LEU A 72 -1.49 5.81 1.39
C LEU A 72 -0.26 6.18 2.23
N LYS A 73 -0.47 7.01 3.25
CA LYS A 73 0.60 7.32 4.21
C LYS A 73 0.79 6.15 5.17
N ASP A 74 2.04 5.87 5.50
CA ASP A 74 2.36 4.89 6.54
C ASP A 74 1.81 5.34 7.89
N TRP A 75 1.29 4.40 8.66
CA TRP A 75 0.87 4.61 10.04
C TRP A 75 1.24 3.40 10.90
N GLY A 76 1.36 3.60 12.20
CA GLY A 76 1.56 2.49 13.14
C GLY A 76 0.30 1.63 13.22
N VAL A 77 0.39 0.36 12.82
CA VAL A 77 -0.75 -0.57 12.76
C VAL A 77 -0.98 -1.31 14.08
N SER A 78 -0.04 -1.26 15.02
CA SER A 78 -0.08 -2.00 16.28
C SER A 78 -0.68 -1.17 17.41
N ARG A 79 -1.43 -1.83 18.32
CA ARG A 79 -2.07 -1.24 19.49
C ARG A 79 -1.81 -2.08 20.72
N GLN A 80 -1.40 -1.43 21.80
CA GLN A 80 -1.12 -2.01 23.10
C GLN A 80 -2.41 -2.17 23.89
N ARG A 81 -3.22 -3.17 23.50
CA ARG A 81 -4.53 -3.42 24.11
C ARG A 81 -4.93 -4.89 23.97
N TYR A 82 -5.80 -5.36 24.85
CA TYR A 82 -6.29 -6.74 24.83
C TYR A 82 -7.15 -7.04 23.60
N TRP A 83 -8.14 -6.19 23.33
CA TRP A 83 -9.10 -6.41 22.25
C TRP A 83 -8.56 -5.97 20.89
N GLY A 84 -8.87 -6.74 19.87
CA GLY A 84 -8.42 -6.54 18.52
C GLY A 84 -7.90 -7.83 17.89
N CYS A 85 -7.54 -7.81 16.63
CA CYS A 85 -6.95 -8.96 15.95
C CYS A 85 -5.47 -9.09 16.32
N PRO A 86 -5.02 -10.22 16.90
CA PRO A 86 -3.61 -10.43 17.20
C PRO A 86 -2.75 -10.37 15.93
N ILE A 87 -1.58 -9.76 16.04
CA ILE A 87 -0.62 -9.68 14.95
C ILE A 87 0.09 -11.02 14.81
N PRO A 88 0.07 -11.70 13.64
CA PRO A 88 0.62 -13.05 13.48
C PRO A 88 2.15 -13.07 13.30
N ILE A 89 2.85 -12.45 14.24
CA ILE A 89 4.30 -12.39 14.34
C ILE A 89 4.75 -12.97 15.69
N ALA A 90 5.90 -13.59 15.71
CA ALA A 90 6.58 -14.05 16.91
C ALA A 90 8.06 -13.68 16.87
N TYR A 91 8.70 -13.64 18.02
CA TYR A 91 10.12 -13.31 18.18
C TYR A 91 10.87 -14.53 18.72
N ASN A 92 11.98 -14.87 18.07
CA ASN A 92 12.84 -15.95 18.53
C ASN A 92 13.74 -15.54 19.71
N SER A 93 14.59 -16.46 20.18
CA SER A 93 15.53 -16.24 21.29
C SER A 93 16.51 -15.07 21.05
N LYS A 94 16.72 -14.67 19.77
CA LYS A 94 17.56 -13.53 19.39
C LYS A 94 16.78 -12.24 19.17
N ASN A 95 15.46 -12.24 19.47
CA ASN A 95 14.55 -11.13 19.23
C ASN A 95 14.38 -10.80 17.74
N GLU A 96 14.54 -11.77 16.86
CA GLU A 96 14.29 -11.64 15.44
C GLU A 96 12.83 -11.99 15.14
N ALA A 97 12.15 -11.10 14.39
CA ALA A 97 10.74 -11.29 14.03
C ALA A 97 10.57 -12.41 12.99
N THR A 98 9.62 -13.30 13.24
CA THR A 98 9.21 -14.35 12.31
C THR A 98 7.70 -14.41 12.19
N LYS A 99 7.18 -14.82 11.03
CA LYS A 99 5.75 -15.01 10.84
C LYS A 99 5.26 -16.27 11.54
N VAL A 100 4.08 -16.22 12.12
CA VAL A 100 3.40 -17.42 12.62
C VAL A 100 2.98 -18.28 11.43
N PRO A 101 3.29 -19.59 11.42
CA PRO A 101 2.90 -20.49 10.34
C PRO A 101 1.38 -20.59 10.17
N LEU A 102 0.92 -20.78 8.92
CA LEU A 102 -0.52 -20.83 8.59
C LEU A 102 -1.28 -21.90 9.38
N GLU A 103 -0.67 -23.04 9.62
CA GLU A 103 -1.27 -24.15 10.39
C GLU A 103 -1.48 -23.83 11.88
N LYS A 104 -0.89 -22.74 12.37
CA LYS A 104 -1.07 -22.23 13.75
C LYS A 104 -2.02 -21.05 13.85
N LEU A 105 -2.63 -20.67 12.75
CA LEU A 105 -3.66 -19.62 12.71
C LEU A 105 -5.07 -20.21 12.86
N PRO A 106 -6.03 -19.45 13.38
CA PRO A 106 -5.91 -18.10 13.91
C PRO A 106 -5.29 -18.08 15.32
N ILE A 107 -4.55 -17.00 15.64
CA ILE A 107 -4.13 -16.72 17.01
C ILE A 107 -5.36 -16.23 17.78
N LYS A 108 -5.83 -17.01 18.75
CA LYS A 108 -6.99 -16.65 19.57
C LYS A 108 -6.54 -15.89 20.82
N LEU A 109 -7.26 -14.84 21.16
CA LEU A 109 -7.04 -14.12 22.41
C LEU A 109 -7.33 -15.02 23.64
N PRO A 110 -6.60 -14.88 24.75
CA PRO A 110 -6.87 -15.63 25.97
C PRO A 110 -8.19 -15.16 26.61
N GLU A 111 -9.04 -16.11 27.05
CA GLU A 111 -10.35 -15.79 27.62
C GLU A 111 -10.27 -15.24 29.06
N ASN A 112 -9.33 -15.77 29.85
CA ASN A 112 -9.17 -15.41 31.26
C ASN A 112 -8.02 -14.40 31.43
N ILE A 113 -8.33 -13.13 31.32
CA ILE A 113 -7.35 -12.06 31.40
C ILE A 113 -7.75 -11.00 32.42
N ASN A 114 -6.78 -10.52 33.19
CA ASN A 114 -6.97 -9.38 34.07
C ASN A 114 -6.76 -8.07 33.28
N LEU A 115 -7.82 -7.33 33.03
CA LEU A 115 -7.77 -6.05 32.32
C LEU A 115 -7.31 -4.88 33.21
N ASN A 116 -7.25 -5.05 34.52
CA ASN A 116 -6.81 -4.01 35.45
C ASN A 116 -5.28 -4.02 35.68
N THR A 117 -4.52 -4.39 34.64
CA THR A 117 -3.05 -4.38 34.70
C THR A 117 -2.51 -3.06 34.14
N LYS A 118 -1.33 -2.67 34.60
CA LYS A 118 -0.61 -1.53 34.03
C LYS A 118 0.04 -1.97 32.70
N GLY A 119 -0.17 -1.20 31.66
CA GLY A 119 0.36 -1.49 30.31
C GLY A 119 -0.55 -2.41 29.49
N ASN A 120 0.03 -3.10 28.51
CA ASN A 120 -0.73 -4.02 27.67
C ASN A 120 -1.08 -5.30 28.44
N PRO A 121 -2.36 -5.65 28.61
CA PRO A 121 -2.77 -6.85 29.35
C PRO A 121 -2.20 -8.16 28.77
N LEU A 122 -1.94 -8.23 27.47
CA LEU A 122 -1.37 -9.41 26.82
C LEU A 122 0.11 -9.66 27.20
N ASP A 123 0.85 -8.60 27.55
CA ASP A 123 2.25 -8.74 28.03
C ASP A 123 2.37 -9.65 29.24
N HIS A 124 1.34 -9.69 30.09
CA HIS A 124 1.31 -10.46 31.33
C HIS A 124 0.84 -11.92 31.13
N GLN A 125 0.56 -12.36 29.91
CA GLN A 125 0.05 -13.70 29.60
C GLN A 125 1.18 -14.66 29.22
N GLU A 126 2.00 -15.06 30.21
CA GLU A 126 3.21 -15.87 30.01
C GLU A 126 2.99 -17.18 29.25
N LYS A 127 1.87 -17.86 29.48
CA LYS A 127 1.55 -19.12 28.79
C LYS A 127 1.07 -18.88 27.37
N TRP A 128 0.27 -17.84 27.14
CA TRP A 128 -0.31 -17.53 25.84
C TRP A 128 0.75 -17.03 24.86
N LYS A 129 1.73 -16.27 25.33
CA LYS A 129 2.81 -15.74 24.48
C LYS A 129 3.70 -16.82 23.86
N LYS A 130 3.80 -18.00 24.47
CA LYS A 130 4.74 -19.04 24.05
C LYS A 130 4.19 -19.84 22.87
N ILE A 131 4.99 -19.95 21.80
CA ILE A 131 4.68 -20.74 20.63
C ILE A 131 5.94 -21.44 20.14
N ILE A 132 5.78 -22.69 19.66
CA ILE A 132 6.89 -23.40 19.03
C ILE A 132 6.81 -23.20 17.51
N ILE A 133 7.85 -22.65 16.90
CA ILE A 133 7.97 -22.46 15.45
C ILE A 133 9.25 -23.16 15.00
N ASN A 134 9.14 -24.10 14.07
CA ASN A 134 10.28 -24.91 13.55
C ASN A 134 11.14 -25.56 14.64
N GLY A 135 10.51 -25.97 15.77
CA GLY A 135 11.20 -26.59 16.89
C GLY A 135 11.85 -25.63 17.89
N GLU A 136 11.77 -24.33 17.68
CA GLU A 136 12.26 -23.29 18.58
C GLU A 136 11.10 -22.64 19.35
N GLU A 137 11.29 -22.38 20.66
CA GLU A 137 10.33 -21.59 21.46
C GLU A 137 10.47 -20.12 21.06
N CYS A 138 9.37 -19.52 20.60
CA CYS A 138 9.24 -18.11 20.25
C CYS A 138 8.20 -17.44 21.15
N LEU A 139 8.24 -16.12 21.21
CA LEU A 139 7.24 -15.30 21.90
C LEU A 139 6.36 -14.59 20.89
N LEU A 140 5.04 -14.77 20.98
CA LEU A 140 4.06 -14.06 20.17
C LEU A 140 4.13 -12.56 20.41
N GLU A 141 3.87 -11.79 19.36
CA GLU A 141 3.57 -10.37 19.47
C GLU A 141 2.34 -10.17 20.37
N THR A 142 2.41 -9.22 21.27
CA THR A 142 1.34 -8.92 22.23
C THR A 142 0.47 -7.74 21.80
N ASP A 143 0.90 -6.97 20.82
CA ASP A 143 0.09 -5.93 20.22
C ASP A 143 -1.02 -6.53 19.35
N THR A 144 -2.13 -5.80 19.24
CA THR A 144 -3.22 -6.12 18.32
C THR A 144 -3.27 -5.13 17.17
N LEU A 145 -3.90 -5.50 16.07
CA LEU A 145 -4.05 -4.62 14.90
C LEU A 145 -4.95 -3.43 15.20
N ASP A 146 -4.68 -2.33 14.54
CA ASP A 146 -5.52 -1.14 14.52
C ASP A 146 -6.93 -1.46 14.00
N THR A 147 -7.93 -0.78 14.53
CA THR A 147 -9.35 -0.97 14.16
C THR A 147 -9.61 -0.78 12.67
N PHE A 148 -8.86 0.09 11.98
CA PHE A 148 -8.99 0.23 10.54
C PHE A 148 -8.59 -1.02 9.79
N VAL A 149 -7.58 -1.76 10.26
CA VAL A 149 -7.18 -3.04 9.69
C VAL A 149 -8.28 -4.06 9.91
N ASP A 150 -8.78 -4.18 11.15
CA ASP A 150 -9.88 -5.10 11.49
C ASP A 150 -11.15 -4.82 10.71
N SER A 151 -11.55 -3.56 10.60
CA SER A 151 -12.79 -3.18 9.94
C SER A 151 -12.70 -3.22 8.41
N SER A 152 -11.52 -3.11 7.84
CA SER A 152 -11.35 -3.01 6.39
C SER A 152 -11.66 -4.31 5.63
N TRP A 153 -11.68 -5.48 6.30
CA TRP A 153 -11.96 -6.76 5.63
C TRP A 153 -13.36 -6.86 5.01
N TYR A 154 -14.31 -6.03 5.44
CA TYR A 154 -15.70 -6.10 5.00
C TYR A 154 -15.87 -5.92 3.48
N PHE A 155 -15.06 -5.09 2.84
CA PHE A 155 -15.15 -4.90 1.38
C PHE A 155 -14.75 -6.16 0.61
N LEU A 156 -13.82 -6.95 1.14
CA LEU A 156 -13.47 -8.27 0.59
C LEU A 156 -14.67 -9.24 0.73
N ARG A 157 -15.40 -9.17 1.86
CA ARG A 157 -16.63 -9.94 2.06
C ARG A 157 -17.71 -9.60 1.03
N PHE A 158 -17.83 -8.35 0.62
CA PHE A 158 -18.76 -7.96 -0.43
C PHE A 158 -18.42 -8.57 -1.80
N CYS A 159 -17.17 -8.91 -2.05
CA CYS A 159 -16.77 -9.62 -3.27
C CYS A 159 -17.14 -11.11 -3.25
N SER A 160 -17.35 -11.71 -2.07
CA SER A 160 -17.70 -13.13 -1.87
C SER A 160 -18.89 -13.28 -0.90
N PRO A 161 -20.06 -12.65 -1.15
CA PRO A 161 -21.15 -12.54 -0.15
C PRO A 161 -21.80 -13.89 0.20
N THR A 162 -21.74 -14.87 -0.70
CA THR A 162 -22.34 -16.20 -0.54
C THR A 162 -21.36 -17.25 -0.05
N ASN A 163 -20.11 -16.91 0.22
CA ASN A 163 -19.13 -17.87 0.73
C ASN A 163 -19.44 -18.19 2.20
N GLU A 164 -19.83 -19.42 2.51
CA GLU A 164 -20.17 -19.88 3.86
C GLU A 164 -18.97 -20.49 4.60
N GLU A 165 -17.88 -20.81 3.89
CA GLU A 165 -16.71 -21.46 4.46
C GLU A 165 -15.63 -20.47 4.90
N LYS A 166 -15.50 -19.36 4.18
CA LYS A 166 -14.45 -18.35 4.40
C LYS A 166 -15.03 -16.95 4.43
N GLY A 167 -14.29 -16.02 4.97
CA GLY A 167 -14.63 -14.60 4.95
C GLY A 167 -14.72 -14.05 3.51
N PHE A 168 -13.84 -14.53 2.63
CA PHE A 168 -13.79 -14.21 1.18
C PHE A 168 -12.88 -15.23 0.48
N ASP A 169 -12.93 -15.28 -0.85
CA ASP A 169 -12.06 -16.11 -1.69
C ASP A 169 -10.71 -15.43 -1.99
#